data_66e7799d0bd12728900299e4f4c503cf
#
_entry.id   66e7799d0bd12728900299e4f4c503cf
#
_cell.length_a   1.000
_cell.length_b   1.000
_cell.length_c   1.000
_cell.angle_alpha   90.00
_cell.angle_beta   90.00
_cell.angle_gamma   90.00
#
_symmetry.space_group_name_H-M   'P 1'
#
loop_
_entity.id
_entity.type
_entity.pdbx_description
1 polymer ?
#
loop_
_entity_poly.entity_id
_entity_poly.type
_entity_poly.pdbx_seq_one_letter_code
_entity_poly.pdbx_strand_id
1 'polypeptide(L)'
;MEEPMIVGVAHDLSEAKVTVVGVPDVPGTAARIFTIVAEAGANVDMIVQNVSAATTGRTDISFTLPKQEAGGVLQALESHRPEVGFESLQHDDQIGKLALVGAGMRTNAGVSARLFKALSDAGINIEMISTSEIRISVVTRADQLIDAVRVVHSAFELDGDEDAVVHGGTGR
;
A
#
# COMPACT_ATOMS: atom_id res chain seq x y z
N MET A 1 9.94 28.28 -0.35
CA MET A 1 9.63 26.85 -0.08
C MET A 1 8.19 26.82 0.41
N GLU A 2 7.30 26.28 -0.40
CA GLU A 2 5.91 26.15 0.02
C GLU A 2 5.81 25.12 1.14
N GLU A 3 5.12 25.47 2.22
CA GLU A 3 4.82 24.50 3.26
C GLU A 3 3.82 23.46 2.74
N PRO A 4 3.99 22.17 3.08
CA PRO A 4 3.05 21.16 2.65
C PRO A 4 1.69 21.42 3.31
N MET A 5 0.64 21.43 2.51
CA MET A 5 -0.73 21.55 3.01
C MET A 5 -1.30 20.14 3.22
N ILE A 6 -1.41 19.73 4.47
CA ILE A 6 -2.06 18.47 4.84
C ILE A 6 -3.56 18.73 4.96
N VAL A 7 -4.34 18.02 4.16
CA VAL A 7 -5.80 18.18 4.08
C VAL A 7 -6.52 17.20 4.99
N GLY A 8 -6.02 15.99 5.14
CA GLY A 8 -6.64 14.99 5.97
C GLY A 8 -5.97 13.62 5.94
N VAL A 9 -6.61 12.69 6.64
CA VAL A 9 -6.22 11.29 6.72
C VAL A 9 -7.37 10.44 6.19
N ALA A 10 -7.10 9.59 5.21
CA ALA A 10 -8.05 8.58 4.73
C ALA A 10 -7.64 7.21 5.26
N HIS A 11 -8.60 6.32 5.47
CA HIS A 11 -8.34 4.95 5.92
C HIS A 11 -9.29 3.96 5.27
N ASP A 12 -8.85 2.71 5.15
CA ASP A 12 -9.60 1.67 4.47
C ASP A 12 -9.25 0.29 5.04
N LEU A 13 -10.27 -0.51 5.34
CA LEU A 13 -10.16 -1.91 5.78
C LEU A 13 -10.68 -2.90 4.73
N SER A 14 -11.09 -2.42 3.56
CA SER A 14 -11.76 -3.24 2.53
C SER A 14 -10.80 -3.96 1.59
N GLU A 15 -9.49 -3.77 1.75
CA GLU A 15 -8.48 -4.32 0.86
C GLU A 15 -7.74 -5.52 1.46
N ALA A 16 -7.21 -6.35 0.56
CA ALA A 16 -6.26 -7.41 0.87
C ALA A 16 -4.93 -7.13 0.18
N LYS A 17 -3.87 -7.76 0.66
CA LYS A 17 -2.54 -7.73 0.06
C LYS A 17 -2.23 -9.09 -0.54
N VAL A 18 -1.78 -9.09 -1.80
CA VAL A 18 -1.26 -10.27 -2.47
C VAL A 18 0.22 -10.03 -2.77
N THR A 19 1.05 -11.02 -2.48
CA THR A 19 2.48 -11.00 -2.82
C THR A 19 2.79 -12.16 -3.74
N VAL A 20 3.35 -11.85 -4.90
CA VAL A 20 3.90 -12.83 -5.84
C VAL A 20 5.38 -12.97 -5.50
N VAL A 21 5.73 -14.09 -4.88
CA VAL A 21 7.06 -14.32 -4.32
C VAL A 21 7.98 -14.97 -5.34
N GLY A 22 9.19 -14.44 -5.45
CA GLY A 22 10.25 -15.06 -6.24
C GLY A 22 9.99 -15.03 -7.74
N VAL A 23 9.59 -13.87 -8.28
CA VAL A 23 9.44 -13.70 -9.74
C VAL A 23 10.78 -13.37 -10.39
N PRO A 24 11.04 -13.85 -11.62
CA PRO A 24 12.21 -13.44 -12.37
C PRO A 24 12.20 -11.93 -12.63
N ASP A 25 13.28 -11.23 -12.28
CA ASP A 25 13.39 -9.79 -12.52
C ASP A 25 13.94 -9.55 -13.93
N VAL A 26 13.07 -9.74 -14.90
CA VAL A 26 13.36 -9.57 -16.32
C VAL A 26 12.25 -8.76 -17.00
N PRO A 27 12.54 -8.09 -18.12
CA PRO A 27 11.51 -7.35 -18.83
C PRO A 27 10.30 -8.21 -19.18
N GLY A 28 9.11 -7.68 -18.95
CA GLY A 28 7.84 -8.33 -19.26
C GLY A 28 7.19 -9.10 -18.10
N THR A 29 7.90 -9.39 -17.02
CA THR A 29 7.33 -10.14 -15.88
C THR A 29 6.19 -9.37 -15.23
N ALA A 30 6.39 -8.10 -14.89
CA ALA A 30 5.35 -7.26 -14.30
C ALA A 30 4.16 -7.11 -15.25
N ALA A 31 4.39 -6.89 -16.53
CA ALA A 31 3.33 -6.77 -17.51
C ALA A 31 2.48 -8.04 -17.57
N ARG A 32 3.10 -9.20 -17.54
CA ARG A 32 2.41 -10.49 -17.55
C ARG A 32 1.55 -10.70 -16.30
N ILE A 33 2.09 -10.41 -15.13
CA ILE A 33 1.36 -10.52 -13.86
C ILE A 33 0.12 -9.62 -13.88
N PHE A 34 0.29 -8.34 -14.19
CA PHE A 34 -0.82 -7.40 -14.13
C PHE A 34 -1.81 -7.53 -15.28
N THR A 35 -1.41 -8.13 -16.39
CA THR A 35 -2.37 -8.57 -17.44
C THR A 35 -3.29 -9.68 -16.90
N ILE A 36 -2.72 -10.67 -16.23
CA ILE A 36 -3.50 -11.75 -15.59
C ILE A 36 -4.46 -11.18 -14.53
N VAL A 37 -3.97 -10.26 -13.70
CA VAL A 37 -4.77 -9.61 -12.66
C VAL A 37 -5.93 -8.80 -13.28
N ALA A 38 -5.66 -8.06 -14.34
CA ALA A 38 -6.66 -7.27 -15.04
C ALA A 38 -7.72 -8.15 -15.74
N GLU A 39 -7.31 -9.24 -16.36
CA GLU A 39 -8.22 -10.21 -16.97
C GLU A 39 -9.10 -10.93 -15.95
N ALA A 40 -8.62 -11.09 -14.73
CA ALA A 40 -9.41 -11.58 -13.60
C ALA A 40 -10.42 -10.55 -13.06
N GLY A 41 -10.45 -9.34 -13.61
CA GLY A 41 -11.39 -8.29 -13.24
C GLY A 41 -11.02 -7.50 -11.97
N ALA A 42 -9.77 -7.57 -11.53
CA ALA A 42 -9.35 -6.92 -10.29
C ALA A 42 -8.80 -5.52 -10.51
N ASN A 43 -9.13 -4.64 -9.58
CA ASN A 43 -8.61 -3.27 -9.53
C ASN A 43 -7.50 -3.17 -8.48
N VAL A 44 -6.28 -3.02 -8.93
CA VAL A 44 -5.09 -2.88 -8.07
C VAL A 44 -4.95 -1.42 -7.65
N ASP A 45 -4.66 -1.21 -6.37
CA ASP A 45 -4.47 0.14 -5.81
C ASP A 45 -2.98 0.47 -5.61
N MET A 46 -2.30 -0.24 -4.70
CA MET A 46 -0.88 -0.05 -4.45
C MET A 46 -0.08 -1.19 -5.09
N ILE A 47 1.07 -0.86 -5.67
CA ILE A 47 2.01 -1.84 -6.21
C ILE A 47 3.39 -1.51 -5.65
N VAL A 48 4.06 -2.49 -5.06
CA VAL A 48 5.43 -2.38 -4.56
C VAL A 48 6.24 -3.57 -5.05
N GLN A 49 7.36 -3.28 -5.70
CA GLN A 49 8.33 -4.28 -6.11
C GLN A 49 9.63 -4.10 -5.31
N ASN A 50 10.15 -5.18 -4.77
CA ASN A 50 11.42 -5.15 -4.07
C ASN A 50 12.60 -5.11 -5.05
N VAL A 51 13.76 -4.68 -4.57
CA VAL A 51 15.00 -4.84 -5.31
C VAL A 51 15.32 -6.33 -5.41
N SER A 52 15.68 -6.82 -6.60
CA SER A 52 15.97 -8.23 -6.78
C SER A 52 17.19 -8.67 -5.98
N ALA A 53 17.13 -9.88 -5.46
CA ALA A 53 18.27 -10.47 -4.77
C ALA A 53 19.40 -10.72 -5.77
N ALA A 54 20.59 -10.19 -5.48
CA ALA A 54 21.76 -10.31 -6.39
C ALA A 54 22.15 -11.76 -6.66
N THR A 55 21.88 -12.67 -5.72
CA THR A 55 22.22 -14.09 -5.83
C THR A 55 21.24 -14.89 -6.69
N THR A 56 19.99 -14.47 -6.81
CA THR A 56 18.93 -15.23 -7.48
C THR A 56 18.37 -14.54 -8.72
N GLY A 57 18.50 -13.21 -8.83
CA GLY A 57 17.84 -12.40 -9.86
C GLY A 57 16.32 -12.43 -9.74
N ARG A 58 15.80 -12.74 -8.54
CA ARG A 58 14.36 -12.82 -8.26
C ARG A 58 13.94 -11.75 -7.29
N THR A 59 12.71 -11.28 -7.46
CA THR A 59 12.11 -10.26 -6.60
C THR A 59 10.70 -10.65 -6.20
N ASP A 60 10.14 -9.93 -5.24
CA ASP A 60 8.75 -10.06 -4.85
C ASP A 60 7.97 -8.85 -5.31
N ILE A 61 6.76 -9.06 -5.80
CA ILE A 61 5.83 -8.01 -6.18
C ILE A 61 4.60 -8.13 -5.29
N SER A 62 4.32 -7.07 -4.53
CA SER A 62 3.14 -6.99 -3.67
C SER A 62 2.18 -5.94 -4.21
N PHE A 63 0.89 -6.21 -4.10
CA PHE A 63 -0.14 -5.24 -4.46
C PHE A 63 -1.37 -5.40 -3.58
N THR A 64 -2.15 -4.33 -3.49
CA THR A 64 -3.42 -4.32 -2.77
C THR A 64 -4.59 -4.27 -3.73
N LEU A 65 -5.69 -4.90 -3.35
CA LEU A 65 -6.91 -4.99 -4.14
C LEU A 65 -8.10 -5.20 -3.20
N PRO A 66 -9.35 -4.98 -3.66
CA PRO A 66 -10.52 -5.29 -2.84
C PRO A 66 -10.53 -6.77 -2.41
N LYS A 67 -10.90 -7.02 -1.16
CA LYS A 67 -10.90 -8.37 -0.56
C LYS A 67 -11.67 -9.39 -1.39
N GLN A 68 -12.83 -8.99 -1.93
CA GLN A 68 -13.67 -9.89 -2.72
C GLN A 68 -13.05 -10.29 -4.06
N GLU A 69 -12.07 -9.54 -4.55
CA GLU A 69 -11.39 -9.84 -5.81
C GLU A 69 -10.16 -10.73 -5.62
N ALA A 70 -9.66 -10.87 -4.41
CA ALA A 70 -8.40 -11.57 -4.13
C ALA A 70 -8.44 -13.05 -4.50
N GLY A 71 -9.53 -13.74 -4.20
CA GLY A 71 -9.67 -15.19 -4.51
C GLY A 71 -9.54 -15.50 -5.98
N GLY A 72 -10.21 -14.72 -6.84
CA GLY A 72 -10.14 -14.87 -8.31
C GLY A 72 -8.75 -14.59 -8.86
N VAL A 73 -8.07 -13.57 -8.32
CA VAL A 73 -6.70 -13.21 -8.69
C VAL A 73 -5.72 -14.33 -8.32
N LEU A 74 -5.80 -14.84 -7.11
CA LEU A 74 -4.93 -15.93 -6.65
C LEU A 74 -5.08 -17.17 -7.53
N GLN A 75 -6.32 -17.53 -7.86
CA GLN A 75 -6.62 -18.66 -8.72
C GLN A 75 -6.06 -18.44 -10.15
N ALA A 76 -6.25 -17.25 -10.71
CA ALA A 76 -5.75 -16.90 -12.04
C ALA A 76 -4.21 -16.93 -12.09
N LEU A 77 -3.55 -16.36 -11.09
CA LEU A 77 -2.09 -16.39 -11.00
C LEU A 77 -1.55 -17.81 -10.86
N GLU A 78 -2.15 -18.63 -10.00
CA GLU A 78 -1.73 -20.03 -9.83
C GLU A 78 -1.89 -20.84 -11.13
N SER A 79 -2.95 -20.60 -11.91
CA SER A 79 -3.15 -21.23 -13.22
C SER A 79 -2.07 -20.86 -14.23
N HIS A 80 -1.46 -19.69 -14.10
CA HIS A 80 -0.43 -19.18 -14.98
C HIS A 80 0.99 -19.29 -14.39
N ARG A 81 1.13 -20.03 -13.30
CA ARG A 81 2.42 -20.16 -12.60
C ARG A 81 3.59 -20.60 -13.50
N PRO A 82 3.42 -21.58 -14.41
CA PRO A 82 4.52 -21.97 -15.29
C PRO A 82 4.96 -20.85 -16.23
N GLU A 83 4.06 -19.98 -16.65
CA GLU A 83 4.35 -18.87 -17.55
C GLU A 83 5.04 -17.71 -16.86
N VAL A 84 4.60 -17.38 -15.63
CA VAL A 84 5.16 -16.29 -14.83
C VAL A 84 6.48 -16.69 -14.16
N GLY A 85 6.55 -17.93 -13.65
CA GLY A 85 7.75 -18.48 -13.04
C GLY A 85 7.97 -18.05 -11.60
N PHE A 86 6.92 -17.70 -10.86
CA PHE A 86 7.03 -17.35 -9.44
C PHE A 86 7.17 -18.61 -8.57
N GLU A 87 7.71 -18.42 -7.34
CA GLU A 87 7.89 -19.51 -6.38
C GLU A 87 6.63 -19.80 -5.58
N SER A 88 5.96 -18.75 -5.08
CA SER A 88 4.75 -18.90 -4.25
C SER A 88 3.90 -17.64 -4.29
N LEU A 89 2.67 -17.77 -3.77
CA LEU A 89 1.75 -16.65 -3.55
C LEU A 89 1.49 -16.50 -2.06
N GLN A 90 1.43 -15.27 -1.58
CA GLN A 90 0.99 -14.95 -0.22
C GLN A 90 -0.24 -14.06 -0.31
N HIS A 91 -1.18 -14.26 0.60
CA HIS A 91 -2.42 -13.51 0.69
C HIS A 91 -2.65 -13.09 2.14
N ASP A 92 -2.98 -11.83 2.34
CA ASP A 92 -3.26 -11.26 3.65
C ASP A 92 -4.45 -10.32 3.56
N ASP A 93 -5.56 -10.68 4.19
CA ASP A 93 -6.78 -9.87 4.25
C ASP A 93 -6.95 -9.14 5.59
N GLN A 94 -5.97 -9.24 6.49
CA GLN A 94 -5.96 -8.60 7.80
C GLN A 94 -5.09 -7.34 7.79
N ILE A 95 -5.26 -6.53 6.76
CA ILE A 95 -4.52 -5.27 6.59
C ILE A 95 -5.44 -4.07 6.70
N GLY A 96 -4.85 -2.95 7.10
CA GLY A 96 -5.45 -1.63 7.04
C GLY A 96 -4.58 -0.71 6.19
N LYS A 97 -5.22 0.15 5.43
CA LYS A 97 -4.54 1.18 4.64
C LYS A 97 -4.84 2.55 5.20
N LEU A 98 -3.81 3.35 5.43
CA LEU A 98 -3.91 4.73 5.85
C LEU A 98 -3.24 5.60 4.80
N ALA A 99 -3.88 6.71 4.43
CA ALA A 99 -3.32 7.67 3.51
C ALA A 99 -3.33 9.07 4.12
N LEU A 100 -2.17 9.71 4.15
CA LEU A 100 -2.03 11.12 4.43
C LEU A 100 -2.22 11.87 3.12
N VAL A 101 -3.20 12.76 3.06
CA VAL A 101 -3.60 13.46 1.84
C VAL A 101 -3.28 14.94 1.97
N GLY A 102 -2.70 15.52 0.93
CA GLY A 102 -2.34 16.92 0.94
C GLY A 102 -1.76 17.38 -0.39
N ALA A 103 -1.00 18.47 -0.33
CA ALA A 103 -0.28 19.02 -1.48
C ALA A 103 1.19 19.28 -1.10
N GLY A 104 2.07 19.21 -2.07
CA GLY A 104 3.51 19.45 -1.85
C GLY A 104 4.23 18.36 -1.09
N MET A 105 3.69 17.15 -1.03
CA MET A 105 4.23 16.05 -0.23
C MET A 105 5.61 15.57 -0.71
N ARG A 106 5.84 15.54 -2.01
CA ARG A 106 7.10 15.05 -2.59
C ARG A 106 8.28 16.00 -2.38
N THR A 107 7.99 17.28 -2.26
CA THR A 107 9.04 18.31 -2.09
C THR A 107 9.39 18.57 -0.63
N ASN A 108 8.74 17.87 0.28
CA ASN A 108 8.96 18.06 1.71
C ASN A 108 9.27 16.73 2.42
N ALA A 109 10.55 16.42 2.53
CA ALA A 109 11.03 15.19 3.18
C ALA A 109 10.60 15.07 4.65
N GLY A 110 10.36 16.19 5.32
CA GLY A 110 9.91 16.22 6.72
C GLY A 110 8.53 15.61 6.92
N VAL A 111 7.66 15.62 5.91
CA VAL A 111 6.32 15.02 6.01
C VAL A 111 6.42 13.51 6.18
N SER A 112 7.19 12.83 5.34
CA SER A 112 7.38 11.38 5.44
C SER A 112 8.01 10.98 6.77
N ALA A 113 9.05 11.68 7.19
CA ALA A 113 9.74 11.42 8.46
C ALA A 113 8.78 11.58 9.65
N ARG A 114 7.96 12.62 9.64
CA ARG A 114 6.98 12.89 10.69
C ARG A 114 5.89 11.81 10.76
N LEU A 115 5.40 11.38 9.60
CA LEU A 115 4.41 10.29 9.50
C LEU A 115 4.98 8.99 10.06
N PHE A 116 6.16 8.60 9.62
CA PHE A 116 6.77 7.34 10.04
C PHE A 116 7.17 7.35 11.51
N LYS A 117 7.64 8.49 12.02
CA LYS A 117 7.94 8.66 13.44
C LYS A 117 6.69 8.49 14.30
N ALA A 118 5.57 9.11 13.91
CA ALA A 118 4.32 9.00 14.65
C ALA A 118 3.85 7.55 14.76
N LEU A 119 3.92 6.80 13.67
CA LEU A 119 3.56 5.37 13.65
C LEU A 119 4.54 4.54 14.49
N SER A 120 5.83 4.80 14.37
CA SER A 120 6.87 4.09 15.14
C SER A 120 6.73 4.32 16.65
N ASP A 121 6.50 5.55 17.06
CA ASP A 121 6.32 5.90 18.48
C ASP A 121 5.09 5.22 19.10
N ALA A 122 4.10 4.90 18.28
CA ALA A 122 2.90 4.15 18.69
C ALA A 122 3.06 2.63 18.57
N GLY A 123 4.22 2.12 18.18
CA GLY A 123 4.48 0.70 18.01
C GLY A 123 3.79 0.07 16.79
N ILE A 124 3.47 0.88 15.79
CA ILE A 124 2.77 0.44 14.57
C ILE A 124 3.78 0.20 13.46
N ASN A 125 3.85 -1.06 12.99
CA ASN A 125 4.74 -1.43 11.90
C ASN A 125 4.11 -1.09 10.54
N ILE A 126 4.94 -0.65 9.61
CA ILE A 126 4.57 -0.32 8.25
C ILE A 126 4.97 -1.49 7.34
N GLU A 127 4.01 -2.07 6.63
CA GLU A 127 4.23 -3.24 5.77
C GLU A 127 4.43 -2.86 4.30
N MET A 128 3.79 -1.78 3.85
CA MET A 128 3.96 -1.22 2.50
C MET A 128 3.89 0.30 2.56
N ILE A 129 4.58 0.95 1.63
CA ILE A 129 4.58 2.42 1.49
C ILE A 129 4.42 2.75 0.00
N SER A 130 3.60 3.75 -0.29
CA SER A 130 3.51 4.35 -1.62
C SER A 130 3.35 5.86 -1.48
N THR A 131 4.06 6.63 -2.30
CA THR A 131 4.04 8.09 -2.24
C THR A 131 3.73 8.72 -3.58
N SER A 132 3.01 9.83 -3.56
CA SER A 132 2.76 10.69 -4.70
C SER A 132 2.84 12.16 -4.26
N GLU A 133 2.60 13.10 -5.16
CA GLU A 133 2.60 14.52 -4.83
C GLU A 133 1.52 14.92 -3.82
N ILE A 134 0.42 14.17 -3.80
CA ILE A 134 -0.77 14.50 -3.01
C ILE A 134 -1.08 13.48 -1.92
N ARG A 135 -0.34 12.36 -1.85
CA ARG A 135 -0.69 11.26 -0.96
C ARG A 135 0.53 10.44 -0.54
N ILE A 136 0.59 10.10 0.74
CA ILE A 136 1.47 9.06 1.27
C ILE A 136 0.58 7.97 1.84
N SER A 137 0.63 6.78 1.26
CA SER A 137 -0.16 5.63 1.70
C SER A 137 0.73 4.60 2.40
N VAL A 138 0.25 4.06 3.50
CA VAL A 138 0.92 2.99 4.23
C VAL A 138 -0.06 1.86 4.51
N VAL A 139 0.44 0.65 4.56
CA VAL A 139 -0.31 -0.55 4.96
C VAL A 139 0.17 -0.98 6.34
N THR A 140 -0.77 -1.22 7.24
CA THR A 140 -0.54 -1.69 8.61
C THR A 140 -1.37 -2.95 8.85
N ARG A 141 -1.28 -3.51 10.06
CA ARG A 141 -2.23 -4.54 10.49
C ARG A 141 -3.62 -3.92 10.66
N ALA A 142 -4.64 -4.67 10.32
CA ALA A 142 -6.04 -4.20 10.40
C ALA A 142 -6.42 -3.75 11.81
N ASP A 143 -5.98 -4.48 12.84
CA ASP A 143 -6.29 -4.18 14.25
C ASP A 143 -5.57 -2.94 14.79
N GLN A 144 -4.57 -2.43 14.07
CA GLN A 144 -3.83 -1.21 14.44
C GLN A 144 -4.29 0.03 13.68
N LEU A 145 -5.21 -0.10 12.72
CA LEU A 145 -5.57 1.00 11.82
C LEU A 145 -6.19 2.20 12.56
N ILE A 146 -7.08 1.97 13.50
CA ILE A 146 -7.73 3.05 14.26
C ILE A 146 -6.71 3.84 15.08
N ASP A 147 -5.78 3.15 15.74
CA ASP A 147 -4.70 3.81 16.47
C ASP A 147 -3.76 4.56 15.52
N ALA A 148 -3.47 3.99 14.35
CA ALA A 148 -2.67 4.65 13.32
C ALA A 148 -3.31 5.96 12.86
N VAL A 149 -4.60 5.95 12.56
CA VAL A 149 -5.35 7.16 12.18
C VAL A 149 -5.25 8.22 13.28
N ARG A 150 -5.45 7.83 14.53
CA ARG A 150 -5.43 8.75 15.67
C ARG A 150 -4.07 9.41 15.85
N VAL A 151 -2.99 8.63 15.84
CA VAL A 151 -1.65 9.18 16.08
C VAL A 151 -1.16 10.04 14.92
N VAL A 152 -1.53 9.72 13.69
CA VAL A 152 -1.19 10.52 12.52
C VAL A 152 -2.00 11.82 12.52
N HIS A 153 -3.27 11.74 12.84
CA HIS A 153 -4.16 12.90 12.95
C HIS A 153 -3.60 13.91 13.96
N SER A 154 -3.19 13.45 15.14
CA SER A 154 -2.56 14.30 16.16
C SER A 154 -1.19 14.82 15.72
N ALA A 155 -0.37 14.00 15.08
CA ALA A 155 0.98 14.40 14.67
C ALA A 155 0.96 15.54 13.63
N PHE A 156 -0.07 15.63 12.82
CA PHE A 156 -0.23 16.70 11.83
C PHE A 156 -1.21 17.79 12.29
N GLU A 157 -1.54 17.82 13.57
CA GLU A 157 -2.37 18.85 14.19
C GLU A 157 -3.76 18.99 13.55
N LEU A 158 -4.33 17.87 13.10
CA LEU A 158 -5.65 17.82 12.51
C LEU A 158 -6.78 17.73 13.56
N ASP A 159 -6.43 17.66 14.85
CA ASP A 159 -7.34 17.61 15.99
C ASP A 159 -7.85 19.00 16.42
N GLY A 160 -7.44 20.07 15.74
CA GLY A 160 -7.80 21.45 16.10
C GLY A 160 -9.26 21.78 15.76
N ASP A 161 -9.68 23.03 16.11
CA ASP A 161 -11.05 23.54 15.95
C ASP A 161 -11.54 23.66 14.48
N GLU A 162 -10.67 23.40 13.50
CA GLU A 162 -11.05 23.29 12.10
C GLU A 162 -11.29 21.83 11.73
N ASP A 163 -12.42 21.56 11.10
CA ASP A 163 -12.85 20.21 10.74
C ASP A 163 -11.81 19.45 9.92
N ALA A 164 -11.06 18.62 10.59
CA ALA A 164 -10.18 17.66 9.91
C ALA A 164 -11.04 16.56 9.30
N VAL A 165 -10.95 16.41 8.00
CA VAL A 165 -11.76 15.44 7.28
C VAL A 165 -11.07 14.08 7.34
N VAL A 166 -11.66 13.16 8.09
CA VAL A 166 -11.29 11.75 8.07
C VAL A 166 -12.25 11.03 7.13
N HIS A 167 -11.72 10.52 6.04
CA HIS A 167 -12.52 9.73 5.10
C HIS A 167 -12.28 8.25 5.34
N GLY A 168 -13.33 7.57 5.81
CA GLY A 168 -13.38 6.11 5.81
C GLY A 168 -14.10 5.66 4.55
N GLY A 169 -13.46 4.88 3.71
CA GLY A 169 -14.11 4.38 2.50
C GLY A 169 -13.16 3.74 1.51
N THR A 170 -13.75 3.12 0.52
CA THR A 170 -13.04 2.53 -0.61
C THR A 170 -12.36 3.65 -1.39
N GLY A 171 -11.11 3.92 -1.07
CA GLY A 171 -10.33 4.89 -1.82
C GLY A 171 -10.04 4.38 -3.21
N ARG A 172 -10.71 4.92 -4.19
CA ARG A 172 -10.33 4.83 -5.59
C ARG A 172 -9.66 6.14 -6.00
#